data_ed1e32f53249d546872e6b76884b85d3
#
_entry.id   ed1e32f53249d546872e6b76884b85d3
#
_cell.length_a   1.000
_cell.length_b   1.000
_cell.length_c   1.000
_cell.angle_alpha   90.00
_cell.angle_beta   90.00
_cell.angle_gamma   90.00
#
_symmetry.space_group_name_H-M   'P 1'
#
loop_
_entity.id
_entity.type
_entity.pdbx_description
1 polymer ?
#
loop_
_entity_poly.entity_id
_entity_poly.type
_entity_poly.pdbx_seq_one_letter_code
_entity_poly.pdbx_strand_id
1 'polypeptide(L)'
;MQTVILAGGLGTRLSEETNLRPKPMVEIGDRPILQHIMEMYAAAGHRDFVVALGYLGHMIKRHFMDWRALGGDLAIDFSSGAVSRNGEPPHDWKVQLVETGADTQTGGRVRRAGRYLGHGPFMLTYGDGVSDVDLKGLVAFHRSHGKLATVTGVHPPARFGEMNVVGDRVERFDEKPQLKQGWINGGFMVFERAVVDRIAGDDTVLERDVLEPLAAEGQLMVWKHEGFWHPMDTLRDVRTLTALWESGKAPWRRGQA
;
A
#
# COMPACT_ATOMS: atom_id res chain seq x y z
N MET A 1 14.83 -3.49 4.83
CA MET A 1 13.94 -4.60 4.38
C MET A 1 13.28 -4.12 3.11
N GLN A 2 13.16 -4.98 2.09
CA GLN A 2 12.46 -4.64 0.84
C GLN A 2 10.95 -4.62 1.06
N THR A 3 10.26 -3.76 0.32
CA THR A 3 8.79 -3.63 0.39
C THR A 3 8.18 -3.93 -0.98
N VAL A 4 7.32 -4.93 -1.04
CA VAL A 4 6.49 -5.21 -2.22
C VAL A 4 5.21 -4.40 -2.11
N ILE A 5 4.84 -3.68 -3.19
CA ILE A 5 3.59 -2.93 -3.29
C ILE A 5 2.76 -3.51 -4.43
N LEU A 6 1.56 -4.02 -4.12
CA LEU A 6 0.63 -4.56 -5.10
C LEU A 6 -0.10 -3.40 -5.81
N ALA A 7 0.27 -3.15 -7.06
CA ALA A 7 -0.19 -2.01 -7.85
C ALA A 7 -0.84 -2.42 -9.19
N GLY A 8 -1.28 -3.68 -9.31
CA GLY A 8 -1.72 -4.22 -10.61
C GLY A 8 -3.22 -4.48 -10.76
N GLY A 9 -4.03 -4.18 -9.74
CA GLY A 9 -5.49 -4.41 -9.77
C GLY A 9 -6.25 -3.44 -10.68
N LEU A 10 -7.44 -3.87 -11.16
CA LEU A 10 -8.30 -3.06 -12.04
C LEU A 10 -8.95 -1.86 -11.34
N GLY A 11 -9.13 -1.89 -10.01
CA GLY A 11 -9.71 -0.79 -9.24
C GLY A 11 -11.18 -0.50 -9.54
N THR A 12 -11.97 -1.50 -9.91
CA THR A 12 -13.35 -1.39 -10.43
C THR A 12 -14.31 -0.61 -9.52
N ARG A 13 -14.05 -0.56 -8.21
CA ARG A 13 -14.87 0.22 -7.25
C ARG A 13 -14.70 1.74 -7.35
N LEU A 14 -13.68 2.20 -8.07
CA LEU A 14 -13.36 3.60 -8.31
C LEU A 14 -13.27 3.86 -9.83
N SER A 15 -14.23 3.34 -10.60
CA SER A 15 -14.21 3.32 -12.07
C SER A 15 -14.10 4.71 -12.70
N GLU A 16 -14.63 5.76 -12.07
CA GLU A 16 -14.54 7.14 -12.55
C GLU A 16 -13.09 7.61 -12.72
N GLU A 17 -12.19 7.16 -11.85
CA GLU A 17 -10.77 7.46 -11.90
C GLU A 17 -9.98 6.36 -12.62
N THR A 18 -10.32 5.10 -12.36
CA THR A 18 -9.49 3.96 -12.81
C THR A 18 -9.67 3.61 -14.28
N ASN A 19 -10.65 4.20 -14.97
CA ASN A 19 -10.72 4.17 -16.43
C ASN A 19 -9.60 5.03 -17.09
N LEU A 20 -9.06 6.00 -16.38
CA LEU A 20 -8.05 6.95 -16.88
C LEU A 20 -6.64 6.63 -16.39
N ARG A 21 -6.51 6.08 -15.18
CA ARG A 21 -5.23 5.81 -14.53
C ARG A 21 -5.34 4.59 -13.60
N PRO A 22 -4.26 3.84 -13.32
CA PRO A 22 -4.35 2.75 -12.35
C PRO A 22 -4.58 3.30 -10.95
N LYS A 23 -5.33 2.59 -10.10
CA LYS A 23 -5.73 3.04 -8.76
C LYS A 23 -4.57 3.62 -7.92
N PRO A 24 -3.36 3.04 -7.91
CA PRO A 24 -2.22 3.61 -7.19
C PRO A 24 -1.75 4.98 -7.69
N MET A 25 -2.18 5.39 -8.89
CA MET A 25 -1.89 6.71 -9.48
C MET A 25 -3.00 7.74 -9.28
N VAL A 26 -4.07 7.41 -8.56
CA VAL A 26 -5.06 8.40 -8.14
C VAL A 26 -4.45 9.30 -7.08
N GLU A 27 -4.59 10.61 -7.28
CA GLU A 27 -3.94 11.62 -6.45
C GLU A 27 -4.72 11.89 -5.16
N ILE A 28 -3.96 12.05 -4.08
CA ILE A 28 -4.40 12.61 -2.82
C ILE A 28 -3.61 13.90 -2.62
N GLY A 29 -4.29 15.02 -2.75
CA GLY A 29 -3.64 16.33 -2.79
C GLY A 29 -2.80 16.47 -4.06
N ASP A 30 -1.49 16.63 -3.91
CA ASP A 30 -0.53 16.96 -4.97
C ASP A 30 0.23 15.74 -5.54
N ARG A 31 -0.07 14.51 -5.07
CA ARG A 31 0.69 13.32 -5.46
C ARG A 31 -0.12 12.02 -5.42
N PRO A 32 0.28 10.99 -6.21
CA PRO A 32 -0.39 9.69 -6.21
C PRO A 32 -0.38 9.01 -4.84
N ILE A 33 -1.43 8.23 -4.52
CA ILE A 33 -1.47 7.45 -3.26
C ILE A 33 -0.28 6.49 -3.14
N LEU A 34 0.23 5.96 -4.25
CA LEU A 34 1.44 5.14 -4.28
C LEU A 34 2.63 5.87 -3.65
N GLN A 35 2.81 7.16 -3.96
CA GLN A 35 3.89 7.95 -3.39
C GLN A 35 3.71 8.15 -1.89
N HIS A 36 2.50 8.45 -1.41
CA HIS A 36 2.20 8.52 0.02
C HIS A 36 2.59 7.24 0.75
N ILE A 37 2.23 6.08 0.18
CA ILE A 37 2.58 4.77 0.75
C ILE A 37 4.09 4.60 0.81
N MET A 38 4.81 4.89 -0.28
CA MET A 38 6.27 4.77 -0.31
C MET A 38 6.96 5.70 0.70
N GLU A 39 6.45 6.93 0.87
CA GLU A 39 6.95 7.89 1.86
C GLU A 39 6.78 7.38 3.30
N MET A 40 5.63 6.73 3.61
CA MET A 40 5.42 6.10 4.92
C MET A 40 6.48 5.03 5.21
N TYR A 41 6.74 4.15 4.26
CA TYR A 41 7.77 3.12 4.39
C TYR A 41 9.18 3.70 4.48
N ALA A 42 9.47 4.71 3.66
CA ALA A 42 10.76 5.40 3.66
C ALA A 42 11.04 6.11 4.99
N ALA A 43 10.05 6.76 5.60
CA ALA A 43 10.14 7.37 6.92
C ALA A 43 10.46 6.35 8.02
N ALA A 44 10.00 5.10 7.87
CA ALA A 44 10.35 3.99 8.75
C ALA A 44 11.73 3.37 8.45
N GLY A 45 12.45 3.83 7.40
CA GLY A 45 13.76 3.35 6.99
C GLY A 45 13.73 2.26 5.89
N HIS A 46 12.57 2.03 5.27
CA HIS A 46 12.40 1.04 4.18
C HIS A 46 12.33 1.76 2.83
N ARG A 47 13.46 1.81 2.09
CA ARG A 47 13.64 2.59 0.86
C ARG A 47 13.90 1.75 -0.40
N ASP A 48 13.77 0.43 -0.29
CA ASP A 48 13.92 -0.52 -1.41
C ASP A 48 12.56 -1.12 -1.75
N PHE A 49 11.99 -0.71 -2.89
CA PHE A 49 10.63 -1.02 -3.29
C PHE A 49 10.59 -1.92 -4.52
N VAL A 50 9.69 -2.90 -4.50
CA VAL A 50 9.32 -3.72 -5.65
C VAL A 50 7.84 -3.49 -5.92
N VAL A 51 7.51 -2.71 -6.94
CA VAL A 51 6.13 -2.38 -7.30
C VAL A 51 5.63 -3.40 -8.33
N ALA A 52 4.66 -4.21 -7.93
CA ALA A 52 4.06 -5.26 -8.76
C ALA A 52 2.99 -4.65 -9.68
N LEU A 53 3.36 -4.38 -10.93
CA LEU A 53 2.52 -3.73 -11.93
C LEU A 53 1.55 -4.71 -12.59
N GLY A 54 0.47 -4.17 -13.15
CA GLY A 54 -0.52 -4.88 -13.95
C GLY A 54 -1.29 -3.90 -14.81
N TYR A 55 -2.59 -3.73 -14.52
CA TYR A 55 -3.45 -2.82 -15.26
C TYR A 55 -2.84 -1.40 -15.33
N LEU A 56 -2.69 -0.86 -16.55
CA LEU A 56 -2.10 0.45 -16.84
C LEU A 56 -0.71 0.68 -16.17
N GLY A 57 0.08 -0.39 -15.95
CA GLY A 57 1.39 -0.32 -15.29
C GLY A 57 2.39 0.62 -15.98
N HIS A 58 2.25 0.84 -17.29
CA HIS A 58 3.06 1.79 -18.05
C HIS A 58 2.92 3.24 -17.54
N MET A 59 1.78 3.62 -16.98
CA MET A 59 1.57 4.95 -16.39
C MET A 59 2.38 5.12 -15.11
N ILE A 60 2.48 4.06 -14.29
CA ILE A 60 3.34 4.07 -13.10
C ILE A 60 4.81 4.19 -13.52
N LYS A 61 5.24 3.45 -14.55
CA LYS A 61 6.60 3.57 -15.09
C LYS A 61 6.89 4.98 -15.57
N ARG A 62 5.98 5.58 -16.36
CA ARG A 62 6.11 6.95 -16.85
C ARG A 62 6.25 7.93 -15.69
N HIS A 63 5.39 7.83 -14.67
CA HIS A 63 5.46 8.70 -13.48
C HIS A 63 6.85 8.68 -12.84
N PHE A 64 7.45 7.51 -12.58
CA PHE A 64 8.78 7.43 -11.97
C PHE A 64 9.89 7.92 -12.89
N MET A 65 9.76 7.70 -14.21
CA MET A 65 10.72 8.22 -15.19
C MET A 65 10.65 9.75 -15.25
N ASP A 66 9.45 10.32 -15.36
CA ASP A 66 9.22 11.76 -15.41
C ASP A 66 9.65 12.41 -14.09
N TRP A 67 9.29 11.83 -12.96
CA TRP A 67 9.70 12.35 -11.66
C TRP A 67 11.22 12.40 -11.50
N ARG A 68 11.92 11.36 -11.97
CA ARG A 68 13.39 11.36 -12.00
C ARG A 68 13.94 12.35 -13.02
N ALA A 69 13.37 12.43 -14.21
CA ALA A 69 13.89 13.24 -15.32
C ALA A 69 13.60 14.74 -15.15
N LEU A 70 12.42 15.08 -14.60
CA LEU A 70 11.93 16.46 -14.52
C LEU A 70 12.10 17.09 -13.13
N GLY A 71 12.57 16.32 -12.15
CA GLY A 71 12.83 16.86 -10.81
C GLY A 71 14.08 17.71 -10.75
N GLY A 72 14.01 18.87 -10.09
CA GLY A 72 15.09 19.85 -10.00
C GLY A 72 15.21 20.76 -11.23
N ASP A 73 16.33 21.48 -11.36
CA ASP A 73 16.57 22.39 -12.47
C ASP A 73 16.99 21.65 -13.73
N LEU A 74 16.42 22.05 -14.87
CA LEU A 74 16.75 21.50 -16.18
C LEU A 74 17.39 22.59 -17.04
N ALA A 75 18.51 22.28 -17.67
CA ALA A 75 19.08 23.07 -18.76
C ALA A 75 18.98 22.27 -20.06
N ILE A 76 18.35 22.87 -21.08
CA ILE A 76 18.15 22.27 -22.39
C ILE A 76 18.84 23.13 -23.42
N ASP A 77 19.82 22.59 -24.11
CA ASP A 77 20.46 23.24 -25.28
C ASP A 77 19.82 22.68 -26.55
N PHE A 78 18.96 23.46 -27.16
CA PHE A 78 18.31 23.10 -28.42
C PHE A 78 19.25 23.04 -29.63
N SER A 79 20.45 23.64 -29.54
CA SER A 79 21.41 23.62 -30.64
C SER A 79 22.16 22.30 -30.71
N SER A 80 22.49 21.74 -29.58
CA SER A 80 23.21 20.46 -29.44
C SER A 80 22.31 19.27 -29.11
N GLY A 81 21.07 19.52 -28.68
CA GLY A 81 20.14 18.52 -28.14
C GLY A 81 20.55 18.03 -26.75
N ALA A 82 21.51 18.67 -26.09
CA ALA A 82 21.95 18.28 -24.76
C ALA A 82 20.91 18.65 -23.68
N VAL A 83 20.67 17.73 -22.76
CA VAL A 83 19.84 17.95 -21.57
C VAL A 83 20.68 17.65 -20.34
N SER A 84 20.80 18.59 -19.45
CA SER A 84 21.47 18.41 -18.16
C SER A 84 20.51 18.74 -17.01
N ARG A 85 20.65 17.97 -15.93
CA ARG A 85 19.86 18.15 -14.71
C ARG A 85 20.80 18.54 -13.58
N ASN A 86 20.43 19.59 -12.84
CA ASN A 86 21.11 20.03 -11.63
C ASN A 86 20.23 19.77 -10.41
N GLY A 87 20.86 19.38 -9.30
CA GLY A 87 20.21 19.11 -8.01
C GLY A 87 20.24 17.63 -7.62
N GLU A 88 20.04 17.41 -6.33
CA GLU A 88 19.95 16.07 -5.75
C GLU A 88 18.67 15.34 -6.23
N PRO A 89 18.71 14.00 -6.33
CA PRO A 89 17.49 13.24 -6.58
C PRO A 89 16.48 13.50 -5.45
N PRO A 90 15.16 13.56 -5.75
CA PRO A 90 14.15 13.89 -4.75
C PRO A 90 14.09 12.88 -3.58
N HIS A 91 14.58 11.66 -3.80
CA HIS A 91 14.62 10.59 -2.82
C HIS A 91 15.79 9.64 -3.07
N ASP A 92 16.29 9.02 -2.01
CA ASP A 92 17.31 7.95 -2.01
C ASP A 92 16.68 6.55 -2.15
N TRP A 93 15.59 6.43 -2.88
CA TRP A 93 14.85 5.19 -3.03
C TRP A 93 15.41 4.33 -4.16
N LYS A 94 15.38 3.02 -3.94
CA LYS A 94 15.54 2.02 -5.00
C LYS A 94 14.17 1.48 -5.37
N VAL A 95 13.77 1.64 -6.63
CA VAL A 95 12.44 1.24 -7.10
C VAL A 95 12.57 0.29 -8.28
N GLN A 96 12.01 -0.90 -8.14
CA GLN A 96 11.88 -1.90 -9.19
C GLN A 96 10.42 -1.98 -9.63
N LEU A 97 10.15 -1.67 -10.88
CA LEU A 97 8.83 -1.65 -11.49
C LEU A 97 8.64 -2.94 -12.29
N VAL A 98 7.98 -3.93 -11.69
CA VAL A 98 7.92 -5.31 -12.16
C VAL A 98 6.60 -5.61 -12.85
N GLU A 99 6.63 -5.99 -14.12
CA GLU A 99 5.44 -6.48 -14.83
C GLU A 99 5.01 -7.84 -14.25
N THR A 100 3.80 -7.88 -13.72
CA THR A 100 3.25 -9.10 -13.12
C THR A 100 2.06 -9.67 -13.90
N GLY A 101 1.71 -9.07 -15.04
CA GLY A 101 0.60 -9.50 -15.90
C GLY A 101 -0.73 -8.83 -15.54
N ALA A 102 -1.61 -8.68 -16.53
CA ALA A 102 -2.92 -8.03 -16.36
C ALA A 102 -3.85 -8.88 -15.49
N ASP A 103 -3.94 -10.17 -15.77
CA ASP A 103 -4.92 -11.09 -15.16
C ASP A 103 -4.38 -11.85 -13.93
N THR A 104 -3.12 -11.58 -13.53
CA THR A 104 -2.49 -12.23 -12.38
C THR A 104 -3.15 -11.81 -11.08
N GLN A 105 -3.49 -12.78 -10.23
CA GLN A 105 -4.08 -12.55 -8.91
C GLN A 105 -3.05 -12.05 -7.87
N THR A 106 -3.51 -11.62 -6.69
CA THR A 106 -2.67 -11.01 -5.64
C THR A 106 -1.48 -11.87 -5.24
N GLY A 107 -1.67 -13.16 -5.02
CA GLY A 107 -0.58 -14.12 -4.73
C GLY A 107 0.38 -14.27 -5.90
N GLY A 108 -0.14 -14.46 -7.12
CA GLY A 108 0.70 -14.57 -8.31
C GLY A 108 1.61 -13.35 -8.50
N ARG A 109 1.11 -12.12 -8.19
CA ARG A 109 1.93 -10.90 -8.22
C ARG A 109 3.06 -10.95 -7.20
N VAL A 110 2.78 -11.41 -5.97
CA VAL A 110 3.81 -11.60 -4.93
C VAL A 110 4.86 -12.60 -5.41
N ARG A 111 4.46 -13.73 -6.00
CA ARG A 111 5.38 -14.74 -6.56
C ARG A 111 6.30 -14.15 -7.63
N ARG A 112 5.74 -13.38 -8.57
CA ARG A 112 6.52 -12.75 -9.65
C ARG A 112 7.47 -11.68 -9.11
N ALA A 113 7.01 -10.84 -8.16
CA ALA A 113 7.83 -9.87 -7.46
C ALA A 113 8.93 -10.54 -6.61
N GLY A 114 8.68 -11.71 -6.10
CA GLY A 114 9.61 -12.53 -5.31
C GLY A 114 10.96 -12.80 -5.98
N ARG A 115 11.02 -12.77 -7.32
CA ARG A 115 12.28 -12.93 -8.08
C ARG A 115 13.27 -11.77 -7.87
N TYR A 116 12.79 -10.64 -7.37
CA TYR A 116 13.56 -9.42 -7.12
C TYR A 116 13.85 -9.21 -5.64
N LEU A 117 13.39 -10.11 -4.78
CA LEU A 117 13.61 -10.07 -3.34
C LEU A 117 14.88 -10.82 -2.95
N GLY A 118 15.55 -10.32 -1.92
CA GLY A 118 16.65 -11.04 -1.26
C GLY A 118 16.16 -12.27 -0.48
N HIS A 119 17.06 -12.90 0.26
CA HIS A 119 16.79 -14.14 1.00
C HIS A 119 16.07 -13.94 2.34
N GLY A 120 16.05 -12.72 2.86
CA GLY A 120 15.41 -12.40 4.15
C GLY A 120 13.91 -12.11 4.05
N PRO A 121 13.28 -11.80 5.19
CA PRO A 121 11.90 -11.37 5.22
C PRO A 121 11.69 -10.07 4.45
N PHE A 122 10.48 -9.87 3.94
CA PHE A 122 10.08 -8.70 3.18
C PHE A 122 8.74 -8.15 3.67
N MET A 123 8.52 -6.88 3.41
CA MET A 123 7.23 -6.24 3.67
C MET A 123 6.35 -6.31 2.42
N LEU A 124 5.05 -6.40 2.64
CA LEU A 124 4.05 -6.41 1.58
C LEU A 124 2.91 -5.47 1.94
N THR A 125 2.44 -4.68 0.98
CA THR A 125 1.24 -3.86 1.13
C THR A 125 0.44 -3.75 -0.16
N TYR A 126 -0.83 -3.37 -0.02
CA TYR A 126 -1.65 -2.96 -1.16
C TYR A 126 -1.29 -1.53 -1.56
N GLY A 127 -1.52 -1.19 -2.83
CA GLY A 127 -1.19 0.13 -3.41
C GLY A 127 -2.30 1.17 -3.27
N ASP A 128 -3.23 1.03 -2.31
CA ASP A 128 -4.45 1.81 -2.24
C ASP A 128 -4.93 2.18 -0.83
N GLY A 129 -4.09 2.00 0.19
CA GLY A 129 -4.43 2.33 1.57
C GLY A 129 -3.29 3.05 2.30
N VAL A 130 -3.65 4.02 3.14
CA VAL A 130 -2.74 4.77 4.00
C VAL A 130 -3.08 4.57 5.48
N SER A 131 -2.06 4.66 6.35
CA SER A 131 -2.20 4.40 7.79
C SER A 131 -1.10 5.12 8.58
N ASP A 132 -1.30 5.32 9.86
CA ASP A 132 -0.23 5.74 10.79
C ASP A 132 0.38 4.55 11.56
N VAL A 133 0.31 3.34 10.98
CA VAL A 133 0.85 2.11 11.55
C VAL A 133 2.34 2.23 11.89
N ASP A 134 2.71 1.75 13.07
CA ASP A 134 4.12 1.64 13.45
C ASP A 134 4.81 0.49 12.71
N LEU A 135 5.40 0.81 11.55
CA LEU A 135 6.10 -0.17 10.71
C LEU A 135 7.35 -0.75 11.39
N LYS A 136 8.01 0.01 12.28
CA LYS A 136 9.16 -0.50 13.05
C LYS A 136 8.70 -1.51 14.10
N GLY A 137 7.64 -1.20 14.82
CA GLY A 137 7.01 -2.11 15.77
C GLY A 137 6.48 -3.38 15.09
N LEU A 138 5.83 -3.25 13.94
CA LEU A 138 5.36 -4.39 13.13
C LEU A 138 6.51 -5.34 12.76
N VAL A 139 7.64 -4.81 12.30
CA VAL A 139 8.83 -5.62 11.97
C VAL A 139 9.44 -6.28 13.22
N ALA A 140 9.51 -5.54 14.33
CA ALA A 140 10.01 -6.09 15.60
C ALA A 140 9.11 -7.23 16.11
N PHE A 141 7.79 -7.04 16.05
CA PHE A 141 6.81 -8.06 16.39
C PHE A 141 6.96 -9.31 15.50
N HIS A 142 7.05 -9.14 14.18
CA HIS A 142 7.25 -10.25 13.26
C HIS A 142 8.48 -11.09 13.62
N ARG A 143 9.59 -10.43 13.91
CA ARG A 143 10.84 -11.12 14.30
C ARG A 143 10.74 -11.85 15.64
N SER A 144 9.87 -11.39 16.54
CA SER A 144 9.78 -11.94 17.90
C SER A 144 9.07 -13.30 17.98
N HIS A 145 8.16 -13.60 17.04
CA HIS A 145 7.33 -14.81 17.14
C HIS A 145 7.82 -15.97 16.24
N GLY A 146 8.73 -15.73 15.28
CA GLY A 146 9.31 -16.77 14.43
C GLY A 146 8.30 -17.51 13.53
N LYS A 147 7.15 -16.89 13.21
CA LYS A 147 6.15 -17.44 12.29
C LYS A 147 6.35 -16.88 10.88
N LEU A 148 5.70 -17.50 9.89
CA LEU A 148 5.92 -17.18 8.47
C LEU A 148 5.34 -15.84 8.03
N ALA A 149 4.26 -15.37 8.66
CA ALA A 149 3.57 -14.18 8.24
C ALA A 149 3.01 -13.36 9.41
N THR A 150 3.01 -12.04 9.25
CA THR A 150 2.30 -11.09 10.10
C THR A 150 1.46 -10.18 9.21
N VAL A 151 0.20 -10.01 9.55
CA VAL A 151 -0.70 -9.04 8.93
C VAL A 151 -1.05 -7.95 9.95
N THR A 152 -1.28 -6.72 9.48
CA THR A 152 -1.83 -5.68 10.35
C THR A 152 -3.35 -5.80 10.39
N GLY A 153 -3.87 -6.09 11.57
CA GLY A 153 -5.30 -6.03 11.84
C GLY A 153 -5.72 -4.60 12.14
N VAL A 154 -6.79 -4.13 11.49
CA VAL A 154 -7.34 -2.79 11.66
C VAL A 154 -8.84 -2.85 11.85
N HIS A 155 -9.42 -1.76 12.37
CA HIS A 155 -10.86 -1.56 12.37
C HIS A 155 -11.27 -0.76 11.13
N PRO A 156 -12.22 -1.25 10.31
CA PRO A 156 -12.66 -0.52 9.13
C PRO A 156 -13.38 0.78 9.54
N PRO A 157 -13.22 1.89 8.76
CA PRO A 157 -14.06 3.05 8.95
C PRO A 157 -15.52 2.68 8.72
N ALA A 158 -16.43 3.10 9.60
CA ALA A 158 -17.86 2.84 9.44
C ALA A 158 -18.37 3.57 8.18
N ARG A 159 -19.11 2.84 7.36
CA ARG A 159 -19.78 3.40 6.17
C ARG A 159 -21.12 4.03 6.52
N PHE A 160 -21.72 3.61 7.64
CA PHE A 160 -23.03 4.02 8.13
C PHE A 160 -22.94 4.43 9.60
N GLY A 161 -23.97 5.12 10.11
CA GLY A 161 -24.12 5.33 11.54
C GLY A 161 -24.33 4.01 12.28
N GLU A 162 -23.73 3.85 13.45
CA GLU A 162 -23.88 2.69 14.33
C GLU A 162 -24.91 2.99 15.40
N MET A 163 -25.81 2.03 15.64
CA MET A 163 -26.84 2.13 16.68
C MET A 163 -26.64 1.02 17.71
N ASN A 164 -26.59 1.40 18.97
CA ASN A 164 -26.79 0.46 20.05
C ASN A 164 -28.29 0.40 20.38
N VAL A 165 -28.91 -0.78 20.18
CA VAL A 165 -30.34 -0.96 20.32
C VAL A 165 -30.62 -1.94 21.46
N VAL A 166 -31.51 -1.51 22.40
CA VAL A 166 -32.02 -2.36 23.48
C VAL A 166 -33.53 -2.41 23.35
N GLY A 167 -34.08 -3.59 23.01
CA GLY A 167 -35.48 -3.72 22.57
C GLY A 167 -35.68 -2.90 21.29
N ASP A 168 -36.68 -2.00 21.31
CA ASP A 168 -36.96 -1.08 20.20
C ASP A 168 -36.38 0.32 20.43
N ARG A 169 -35.58 0.51 21.48
CA ARG A 169 -34.98 1.79 21.84
C ARG A 169 -33.55 1.88 21.38
N VAL A 170 -33.22 2.97 20.67
CA VAL A 170 -31.83 3.35 20.38
C VAL A 170 -31.22 4.03 21.62
N GLU A 171 -30.28 3.38 22.27
CA GLU A 171 -29.56 3.95 23.43
C GLU A 171 -28.42 4.87 23.02
N ARG A 172 -27.80 4.57 21.90
CA ARG A 172 -26.68 5.34 21.37
C ARG A 172 -26.69 5.30 19.85
N PHE A 173 -26.48 6.45 19.25
CA PHE A 173 -26.29 6.61 17.83
C PHE A 173 -24.95 7.31 17.59
N ASP A 174 -24.05 6.67 16.89
CA ASP A 174 -22.75 7.22 16.52
C ASP A 174 -22.69 7.36 15.00
N GLU A 175 -22.58 8.58 14.50
CA GLU A 175 -22.42 8.83 13.07
C GLU A 175 -21.01 8.47 12.64
N LYS A 176 -20.86 7.40 11.87
CA LYS A 176 -19.60 6.91 11.27
C LYS A 176 -18.45 6.72 12.28
N PRO A 177 -18.65 5.99 13.37
CA PRO A 177 -17.55 5.65 14.28
C PRO A 177 -16.60 4.71 13.57
N GLN A 178 -15.36 4.62 14.07
CA GLN A 178 -14.53 3.46 13.75
C GLN A 178 -15.16 2.23 14.39
N LEU A 179 -15.50 1.21 13.59
CA LEU A 179 -16.14 0.00 14.12
C LEU A 179 -15.19 -0.66 15.12
N LYS A 180 -15.59 -0.71 16.39
CA LYS A 180 -14.78 -1.35 17.45
C LYS A 180 -14.90 -2.87 17.47
N GLN A 181 -15.82 -3.44 16.70
CA GLN A 181 -16.03 -4.89 16.61
C GLN A 181 -15.50 -5.45 15.29
N GLY A 182 -14.66 -6.46 15.42
CA GLY A 182 -14.04 -7.15 14.29
C GLY A 182 -12.74 -6.51 13.80
N TRP A 183 -11.78 -7.38 13.50
CA TRP A 183 -10.52 -7.04 12.87
C TRP A 183 -10.56 -7.43 11.41
N ILE A 184 -10.08 -6.57 10.52
CA ILE A 184 -9.90 -6.88 9.11
C ILE A 184 -8.43 -6.79 8.73
N ASN A 185 -8.05 -7.42 7.62
CA ASN A 185 -6.72 -7.28 7.05
C ASN A 185 -6.55 -5.85 6.49
N GLY A 186 -5.71 -5.07 7.14
CA GLY A 186 -5.38 -3.69 6.76
C GLY A 186 -4.24 -3.56 5.76
N GLY A 187 -3.68 -4.67 5.30
CA GLY A 187 -2.42 -4.65 4.56
C GLY A 187 -1.22 -4.52 5.51
N PHE A 188 -0.17 -3.81 5.11
CA PHE A 188 1.04 -3.59 5.92
C PHE A 188 1.51 -4.90 6.58
N MET A 189 1.99 -5.83 5.77
CA MET A 189 2.33 -7.19 6.17
C MET A 189 3.84 -7.38 6.21
N VAL A 190 4.29 -8.36 6.96
CA VAL A 190 5.68 -8.87 6.93
C VAL A 190 5.65 -10.37 6.71
N PHE A 191 6.39 -10.84 5.73
CA PHE A 191 6.45 -12.24 5.35
C PHE A 191 7.89 -12.75 5.36
N GLU A 192 8.08 -13.97 5.82
CA GLU A 192 9.30 -14.71 5.55
C GLU A 192 9.40 -15.07 4.06
N ARG A 193 10.61 -15.12 3.53
CA ARG A 193 10.85 -15.44 2.11
C ARG A 193 10.17 -16.75 1.66
N ALA A 194 10.12 -17.73 2.56
CA ALA A 194 9.50 -19.02 2.31
C ALA A 194 8.00 -18.96 1.94
N VAL A 195 7.29 -17.87 2.28
CA VAL A 195 5.90 -17.68 1.86
C VAL A 195 5.76 -17.61 0.34
N VAL A 196 6.75 -17.04 -0.36
CA VAL A 196 6.75 -16.96 -1.84
C VAL A 196 6.74 -18.36 -2.48
N ASP A 197 7.43 -19.31 -1.87
CA ASP A 197 7.54 -20.69 -2.38
C ASP A 197 6.23 -21.48 -2.21
N ARG A 198 5.31 -21.01 -1.36
CA ARG A 198 3.96 -21.56 -1.19
C ARG A 198 2.96 -21.10 -2.24
N ILE A 199 3.32 -20.12 -3.07
CA ILE A 199 2.43 -19.57 -4.10
C ILE A 199 2.54 -20.43 -5.35
N ALA A 200 1.45 -21.13 -5.68
CA ALA A 200 1.43 -22.11 -6.77
C ALA A 200 1.61 -21.48 -8.16
N GLY A 201 0.94 -20.35 -8.42
CA GLY A 201 0.94 -19.75 -9.78
C GLY A 201 0.24 -18.39 -9.83
N ASP A 202 -0.05 -17.97 -11.06
CA ASP A 202 -0.63 -16.65 -11.33
C ASP A 202 -2.08 -16.51 -10.83
N ASP A 203 -2.84 -17.60 -10.78
CA ASP A 203 -4.24 -17.63 -10.35
C ASP A 203 -4.38 -17.68 -8.81
N THR A 204 -3.27 -17.71 -8.08
CA THR A 204 -3.28 -17.74 -6.60
C THR A 204 -3.77 -16.40 -6.05
N VAL A 205 -4.85 -16.44 -5.27
CA VAL A 205 -5.36 -15.32 -4.48
C VAL A 205 -4.66 -15.35 -3.12
N LEU A 206 -3.87 -14.32 -2.81
CA LEU A 206 -3.05 -14.26 -1.59
C LEU A 206 -3.87 -14.54 -0.32
N GLU A 207 -5.02 -13.93 -0.21
CA GLU A 207 -5.87 -13.98 0.97
C GLU A 207 -6.41 -15.41 1.21
N ARG A 208 -7.02 -16.01 0.18
CA ARG A 208 -7.65 -17.32 0.27
C ARG A 208 -6.64 -18.47 0.22
N ASP A 209 -5.68 -18.39 -0.72
CA ASP A 209 -4.85 -19.53 -1.06
C ASP A 209 -3.52 -19.56 -0.28
N VAL A 210 -3.18 -18.44 0.43
CA VAL A 210 -1.95 -18.35 1.22
C VAL A 210 -2.24 -17.96 2.67
N LEU A 211 -2.98 -16.86 2.93
CA LEU A 211 -3.20 -16.41 4.31
C LEU A 211 -4.12 -17.34 5.10
N GLU A 212 -5.20 -17.86 4.51
CA GLU A 212 -6.08 -18.82 5.18
C GLU A 212 -5.36 -20.12 5.57
N PRO A 213 -4.57 -20.78 4.67
CA PRO A 213 -3.76 -21.93 5.07
C PRO A 213 -2.72 -21.59 6.15
N LEU A 214 -2.03 -20.47 6.07
CA LEU A 214 -1.09 -20.04 7.10
C LEU A 214 -1.77 -19.83 8.46
N ALA A 215 -2.99 -19.32 8.48
CA ALA A 215 -3.78 -19.17 9.70
C ALA A 215 -4.13 -20.53 10.30
N ALA A 216 -4.60 -21.47 9.47
CA ALA A 216 -4.92 -22.85 9.91
C ALA A 216 -3.71 -23.60 10.46
N GLU A 217 -2.51 -23.34 9.91
CA GLU A 217 -1.24 -23.89 10.37
C GLU A 217 -0.66 -23.18 11.61
N GLY A 218 -1.28 -22.11 12.11
CA GLY A 218 -0.74 -21.27 13.19
C GLY A 218 0.53 -20.51 12.80
N GLN A 219 0.71 -20.23 11.50
CA GLN A 219 1.84 -19.51 10.93
C GLN A 219 1.52 -18.05 10.57
N LEU A 220 0.28 -17.59 10.77
CA LEU A 220 -0.16 -16.22 10.56
C LEU A 220 -0.40 -15.54 11.91
N MET A 221 0.28 -14.42 12.14
CA MET A 221 0.12 -13.58 13.34
C MET A 221 -0.51 -12.24 12.97
N VAL A 222 -1.14 -11.58 13.94
CA VAL A 222 -1.76 -10.28 13.76
C VAL A 222 -1.06 -9.23 14.63
N TRP A 223 -0.63 -8.13 13.99
CA TRP A 223 -0.27 -6.87 14.62
C TRP A 223 -1.51 -6.00 14.72
N LYS A 224 -2.03 -5.78 15.91
CA LYS A 224 -3.25 -4.98 16.13
C LYS A 224 -2.92 -3.50 16.06
N HIS A 225 -3.54 -2.80 15.13
CA HIS A 225 -3.40 -1.36 14.96
C HIS A 225 -4.75 -0.66 15.19
N GLU A 226 -4.81 0.14 16.23
CA GLU A 226 -6.03 0.89 16.61
C GLU A 226 -6.02 2.35 16.15
N GLY A 227 -4.96 2.76 15.44
CA GLY A 227 -4.79 4.10 14.91
C GLY A 227 -5.55 4.33 13.61
N PHE A 228 -5.09 5.32 12.86
CA PHE A 228 -5.68 5.67 11.58
C PHE A 228 -5.34 4.63 10.51
N TRP A 229 -6.36 4.16 9.82
CA TRP A 229 -6.25 3.38 8.59
C TRP A 229 -7.40 3.72 7.64
N HIS A 230 -7.11 3.96 6.37
CA HIS A 230 -8.13 4.31 5.40
C HIS A 230 -7.76 3.79 4.00
N PRO A 231 -8.63 2.96 3.38
CA PRO A 231 -8.47 2.56 1.98
C PRO A 231 -9.04 3.66 1.07
N MET A 232 -8.52 3.76 -0.14
CA MET A 232 -9.05 4.65 -1.18
C MET A 232 -9.88 3.83 -2.17
N ASP A 233 -11.11 3.47 -1.80
CA ASP A 233 -11.97 2.60 -2.60
C ASP A 233 -13.00 3.34 -3.44
N THR A 234 -13.38 4.56 -3.03
CA THR A 234 -14.44 5.36 -3.65
C THR A 234 -14.01 6.81 -3.82
N LEU A 235 -14.72 7.59 -4.65
CA LEU A 235 -14.49 9.06 -4.76
C LEU A 235 -14.66 9.78 -3.42
N ARG A 236 -15.52 9.27 -2.54
CA ARG A 236 -15.65 9.81 -1.18
C ARG A 236 -14.35 9.62 -0.39
N ASP A 237 -13.72 8.46 -0.52
CA ASP A 237 -12.43 8.20 0.16
C ASP A 237 -11.35 9.14 -0.37
N VAL A 238 -11.26 9.33 -1.69
CA VAL A 238 -10.35 10.30 -2.31
C VAL A 238 -10.53 11.69 -1.71
N ARG A 239 -11.78 12.19 -1.67
CA ARG A 239 -12.08 13.52 -1.11
C ARG A 239 -11.72 13.62 0.38
N THR A 240 -12.01 12.57 1.16
CA THR A 240 -11.69 12.53 2.59
C THR A 240 -10.19 12.59 2.82
N LEU A 241 -9.43 11.76 2.09
CA LEU A 241 -7.97 11.72 2.21
C LEU A 241 -7.33 13.02 1.71
N THR A 242 -7.82 13.60 0.61
CA THR A 242 -7.37 14.90 0.11
C THR A 242 -7.60 16.01 1.12
N ALA A 243 -8.78 16.08 1.73
CA ALA A 243 -9.06 17.09 2.77
C ALA A 243 -8.14 16.96 3.98
N LEU A 244 -7.83 15.72 4.41
CA LEU A 244 -6.86 15.49 5.49
C LEU A 244 -5.46 15.95 5.09
N TRP A 245 -5.05 15.69 3.84
CA TRP A 245 -3.75 16.10 3.32
C TRP A 245 -3.62 17.63 3.26
N GLU A 246 -4.56 18.31 2.61
CA GLU A 246 -4.57 19.76 2.42
C GLU A 246 -4.67 20.54 3.74
N SER A 247 -5.39 19.99 4.72
CA SER A 247 -5.47 20.60 6.07
C SER A 247 -4.20 20.39 6.93
N GLY A 248 -3.20 19.66 6.43
CA GLY A 248 -1.99 19.30 7.19
C GLY A 248 -2.25 18.30 8.34
N LYS A 249 -3.43 17.69 8.39
CA LYS A 249 -3.83 16.75 9.45
C LYS A 249 -3.74 15.27 9.03
N ALA A 250 -3.11 14.96 7.90
CA ALA A 250 -2.94 13.60 7.40
C ALA A 250 -2.13 12.75 8.40
N PRO A 251 -2.74 11.75 9.08
CA PRO A 251 -2.05 11.00 10.12
C PRO A 251 -0.87 10.18 9.61
N TRP A 252 -0.95 9.73 8.35
CA TRP A 252 0.10 8.95 7.68
C TRP A 252 1.35 9.77 7.31
N ARG A 253 1.32 11.11 7.49
CA ARG A 253 2.47 12.01 7.26
C ARG A 253 3.44 12.06 8.44
N ARG A 254 3.14 11.39 9.56
CA ARG A 254 3.98 11.41 10.76
C ARG A 254 5.37 10.81 10.46
N GLY A 255 6.43 11.57 10.71
CA GLY A 255 7.82 11.18 10.46
C GLY A 255 8.39 11.59 9.11
N GLN A 256 7.68 12.40 8.33
CA GLN A 256 8.12 12.96 7.04
C GLN A 256 8.65 14.41 7.16
N ALA A 257 9.03 14.86 8.36
CA ALA A 257 9.62 16.17 8.63
C ALA A 257 11.14 16.13 8.52
#